data_43e20dc68cacfc209bd376ea40c5ab4f
#
_entry.id   43e20dc68cacfc209bd376ea40c5ab4f
#
_cell.length_a   1.000
_cell.length_b   1.000
_cell.length_c   1.000
_cell.angle_alpha   90.00
_cell.angle_beta   90.00
_cell.angle_gamma   90.00
#
_symmetry.space_group_name_H-M   'P 1'
#
loop_
_entity.id
_entity.type
_entity.pdbx_description
1 polymer ?
#
loop_
_entity_poly.entity_id
_entity_poly.type
_entity_poly.pdbx_seq_one_letter_code
_entity_poly.pdbx_strand_id
1 'polypeptide(L)'
;IILIAAFDLFLLIRFFQFRRQIKVRGMVPGRLIMLGIVSAVVVIQACRGAFTQYTLAFNICTVLAVLLVAITPSGLSKDGIFCNVMPTPWSKIFYYDIEEYSEKKVRLRAHLAASERNLVFPKEQKELVIAHLKSQKVLSLEEYKALRNSRKS
;
A
#
# COMPACT_ATOMS: atom_id res chain seq x y z
N ILE A 1 -4.09 7.82 24.35
CA ILE A 1 -3.56 6.44 24.49
C ILE A 1 -4.63 5.44 24.09
N ILE A 2 -5.83 5.45 24.66
CA ILE A 2 -6.92 4.49 24.34
C ILE A 2 -7.25 4.47 22.84
N LEU A 3 -7.38 5.63 22.20
CA LEU A 3 -7.66 5.73 20.76
C LEU A 3 -6.54 5.11 19.91
N ILE A 4 -5.28 5.30 20.29
CA ILE A 4 -4.14 4.75 19.56
C ILE A 4 -4.08 3.24 19.76
N ALA A 5 -4.29 2.75 20.98
CA ALA A 5 -4.35 1.31 21.23
C ALA A 5 -5.51 0.62 20.49
N ALA A 6 -6.67 1.26 20.39
CA ALA A 6 -7.79 0.78 19.57
C ALA A 6 -7.44 0.76 18.07
N PHE A 7 -6.69 1.77 17.59
CA PHE A 7 -6.19 1.81 16.23
C PHE A 7 -5.14 0.71 15.97
N ASP A 8 -4.23 0.45 16.91
CA ASP A 8 -3.27 -0.65 16.82
C ASP A 8 -3.96 -2.01 16.72
N LEU A 9 -5.00 -2.22 17.54
CA LEU A 9 -5.81 -3.44 17.48
C LEU A 9 -6.52 -3.58 16.12
N PHE A 10 -7.07 -2.49 15.60
CA PHE A 10 -7.67 -2.45 14.26
C PHE A 10 -6.64 -2.82 13.18
N LEU A 11 -5.43 -2.25 13.24
CA LEU A 11 -4.34 -2.56 12.31
C LEU A 11 -3.93 -4.03 12.38
N LEU A 12 -3.87 -4.60 13.59
CA LEU A 12 -3.52 -6.00 13.79
C LEU A 12 -4.57 -6.93 13.15
N ILE A 13 -5.85 -6.66 13.36
CA ILE A 13 -6.95 -7.42 12.74
C ILE A 13 -6.84 -7.33 11.22
N ARG A 14 -6.63 -6.13 10.66
CA ARG A 14 -6.45 -5.90 9.23
C ARG A 14 -5.23 -6.63 8.66
N PHE A 15 -4.12 -6.64 9.38
CA PHE A 15 -2.92 -7.38 8.99
C PHE A 15 -3.23 -8.87 8.74
N PHE A 16 -3.91 -9.54 9.68
CA PHE A 16 -4.26 -10.96 9.53
C PHE A 16 -5.26 -11.19 8.39
N GLN A 17 -6.26 -10.33 8.23
CA GLN A 17 -7.22 -10.41 7.13
C GLN A 17 -6.52 -10.29 5.76
N PHE A 18 -5.66 -9.28 5.58
CA PHE A 18 -5.00 -9.02 4.31
C PHE A 18 -4.00 -10.10 3.93
N ARG A 19 -3.29 -10.65 4.92
CA ARG A 19 -2.33 -11.74 4.68
C ARG A 19 -2.98 -12.96 4.02
N ARG A 20 -4.27 -13.21 4.28
CA ARG A 20 -5.03 -14.33 3.69
C ARG A 20 -5.62 -14.01 2.32
N GLN A 21 -5.89 -12.76 2.03
CA GLN A 21 -6.60 -12.32 0.82
C GLN A 21 -5.68 -11.99 -0.35
N ILE A 22 -4.44 -11.61 -0.09
CA ILE A 22 -3.50 -11.20 -1.12
C ILE A 22 -2.99 -12.41 -1.90
N LYS A 23 -3.23 -12.40 -3.22
CA LYS A 23 -2.74 -13.42 -4.16
C LYS A 23 -1.37 -13.09 -4.71
N VAL A 24 -1.15 -11.84 -5.09
CA VAL A 24 0.11 -11.36 -5.65
C VAL A 24 0.67 -10.29 -4.73
N ARG A 25 1.80 -10.58 -4.09
CA ARG A 25 2.42 -9.67 -3.12
C ARG A 25 3.25 -8.62 -3.83
N GLY A 26 2.99 -7.36 -3.50
CA GLY A 26 3.77 -6.22 -3.94
C GLY A 26 4.30 -5.42 -2.75
N MET A 27 5.10 -4.41 -3.04
CA MET A 27 5.64 -3.47 -2.07
C MET A 27 5.13 -2.06 -2.37
N VAL A 28 4.80 -1.31 -1.30
CA VAL A 28 4.51 0.13 -1.44
C VAL A 28 5.83 0.89 -1.31
N PRO A 29 6.22 1.69 -2.31
CA PRO A 29 7.42 2.49 -2.23
C PRO A 29 7.31 3.51 -1.08
N GLY A 30 8.42 3.79 -0.42
CA GLY A 30 8.50 4.80 0.65
C GLY A 30 8.11 4.32 2.06
N ARG A 31 7.59 3.12 2.24
CA ARG A 31 7.22 2.60 3.58
C ARG A 31 8.37 2.59 4.58
N LEU A 32 9.53 2.15 4.15
CA LEU A 32 10.72 2.10 5.01
C LEU A 32 11.21 3.49 5.41
N ILE A 33 11.00 4.49 4.55
CA ILE A 33 11.34 5.88 4.84
C ILE A 33 10.45 6.40 5.99
N MET A 34 9.15 6.13 5.96
CA MET A 34 8.25 6.52 7.05
C MET A 34 8.66 5.88 8.38
N LEU A 35 9.03 4.60 8.37
CA LEU A 35 9.52 3.92 9.56
C LEU A 35 10.79 4.60 10.10
N GLY A 36 11.73 4.94 9.23
CA GLY A 36 12.96 5.65 9.59
C GLY A 36 12.70 7.01 10.23
N ILE A 37 11.78 7.81 9.65
CA ILE A 37 11.42 9.13 10.17
C ILE A 37 10.81 9.03 11.58
N VAL A 38 9.85 8.13 11.78
CA VAL A 38 9.20 7.97 13.09
C VAL A 38 10.19 7.46 14.13
N SER A 39 11.04 6.51 13.77
CA SER A 39 12.09 6.02 14.68
C SER A 39 13.05 7.14 15.08
N ALA A 40 13.46 8.00 14.13
CA ALA A 40 14.31 9.15 14.42
C ALA A 40 13.65 10.14 15.40
N VAL A 41 12.36 10.44 15.21
CA VAL A 41 11.60 11.32 16.13
C VAL A 41 11.58 10.76 17.55
N VAL A 42 11.34 9.46 17.70
CA VAL A 42 11.32 8.80 19.02
C VAL A 42 12.70 8.85 19.68
N VAL A 43 13.78 8.61 18.92
CA VAL A 43 15.15 8.72 19.43
C VAL A 43 15.47 10.14 19.88
N ILE A 44 15.10 11.16 19.10
CA ILE A 44 15.30 12.57 19.46
C ILE A 44 14.57 12.91 20.75
N GLN A 45 13.34 12.45 20.94
CA GLN A 45 12.58 12.65 22.17
C GLN A 45 13.25 11.97 23.36
N ALA A 46 13.79 10.76 23.17
CA ALA A 46 14.55 10.05 24.18
C ALA A 46 15.78 10.85 24.64
N CYS A 47 16.56 11.37 23.69
CA CYS A 47 17.77 12.15 23.98
C CYS A 47 17.47 13.47 24.72
N ARG A 48 16.29 14.03 24.55
CA ARG A 48 15.87 15.26 25.26
C ARG A 48 15.36 15.03 26.67
N GLY A 49 15.35 13.79 27.17
CA GLY A 49 14.88 13.47 28.52
C GLY A 49 13.38 13.71 28.76
N ALA A 50 12.59 13.87 27.69
CA ALA A 50 11.18 14.22 27.74
C ALA A 50 10.26 13.00 28.03
N PHE A 51 10.75 11.96 28.71
CA PHE A 51 9.96 10.79 29.02
C PHE A 51 9.23 10.92 30.35
N THR A 52 7.97 11.31 30.30
CA THR A 52 6.99 10.98 31.32
C THR A 52 6.38 9.60 31.03
N GLN A 53 5.72 8.98 32.02
CA GLN A 53 5.03 7.69 31.79
C GLN A 53 4.02 7.75 30.63
N TYR A 54 3.34 8.89 30.46
CA TYR A 54 2.37 9.12 29.38
C TYR A 54 3.04 9.25 28.00
N THR A 55 4.16 9.99 27.91
CA THR A 55 4.91 10.13 26.65
C THR A 55 5.57 8.82 26.26
N LEU A 56 6.03 8.03 27.20
CA LEU A 56 6.58 6.70 26.92
C LEU A 56 5.50 5.77 26.32
N ALA A 57 4.34 5.67 26.95
CA ALA A 57 3.22 4.85 26.46
C ALA A 57 2.76 5.32 25.08
N PHE A 58 2.64 6.63 24.85
CA PHE A 58 2.29 7.20 23.55
C PHE A 58 3.32 6.82 22.46
N ASN A 59 4.61 6.93 22.76
CA ASN A 59 5.68 6.60 21.82
C ASN A 59 5.69 5.11 21.49
N ILE A 60 5.48 4.22 22.46
CA ILE A 60 5.38 2.78 22.24
C ILE A 60 4.23 2.46 21.28
N CYS A 61 3.03 2.98 21.55
CA CYS A 61 1.87 2.77 20.67
C CYS A 61 2.12 3.34 19.25
N THR A 62 2.73 4.53 19.14
CA THR A 62 3.04 5.13 17.85
C THR A 62 4.04 4.30 17.04
N VAL A 63 5.10 3.81 17.66
CA VAL A 63 6.07 2.92 17.01
C VAL A 63 5.40 1.63 16.57
N LEU A 64 4.55 1.05 17.42
CA LEU A 64 3.79 -0.16 17.12
C LEU A 64 2.87 0.05 15.92
N ALA A 65 2.10 1.16 15.88
CA ALA A 65 1.25 1.51 14.74
C ALA A 65 2.03 1.59 13.44
N VAL A 66 3.16 2.30 13.43
CA VAL A 66 4.00 2.45 12.23
C VAL A 66 4.62 1.13 11.82
N LEU A 67 5.07 0.32 12.77
CA LEU A 67 5.57 -1.02 12.50
C LEU A 67 4.49 -1.89 11.85
N LEU A 68 3.28 -1.93 12.41
CA LEU A 68 2.14 -2.67 11.87
C LEU A 68 1.81 -2.21 10.44
N VAL A 69 1.79 -0.90 10.17
CA VAL A 69 1.60 -0.37 8.81
C VAL A 69 2.73 -0.82 7.90
N ALA A 70 3.99 -0.77 8.35
CA ALA A 70 5.15 -1.15 7.56
C ALA A 70 5.18 -2.63 7.18
N ILE A 71 4.75 -3.53 8.07
CA ILE A 71 4.72 -4.98 7.83
C ILE A 71 3.42 -5.46 7.18
N THR A 72 2.35 -4.62 7.15
CA THR A 72 1.08 -4.99 6.53
C THR A 72 1.29 -5.35 5.06
N PRO A 73 0.90 -6.54 4.62
CA PRO A 73 1.12 -6.96 3.25
C PRO A 73 0.35 -6.08 2.27
N SER A 74 0.95 -5.81 1.13
CA SER A 74 0.33 -5.08 0.02
C SER A 74 0.38 -5.92 -1.23
N GLY A 75 -0.56 -5.71 -2.13
CA GLY A 75 -0.62 -6.49 -3.35
C GLY A 75 -1.99 -6.53 -3.98
N LEU A 76 -2.19 -7.52 -4.84
CA LEU A 76 -3.42 -7.73 -5.58
C LEU A 76 -4.24 -8.86 -4.94
N SER A 77 -5.54 -8.66 -4.81
CA SER A 77 -6.49 -9.64 -4.32
C SER A 77 -7.64 -9.84 -5.30
N LYS A 78 -8.60 -10.70 -4.96
CA LYS A 78 -9.84 -10.84 -5.74
C LYS A 78 -10.69 -9.56 -5.70
N ASP A 79 -10.69 -8.85 -4.57
CA ASP A 79 -11.63 -7.76 -4.30
C ASP A 79 -11.05 -6.38 -4.65
N GLY A 80 -9.74 -6.28 -4.87
CA GLY A 80 -9.09 -5.02 -5.18
C GLY A 80 -7.59 -4.99 -4.94
N ILE A 81 -7.05 -3.79 -4.96
CA ILE A 81 -5.65 -3.49 -4.66
C ILE A 81 -5.53 -3.15 -3.18
N PHE A 82 -4.67 -3.89 -2.48
CA PHE A 82 -4.29 -3.60 -1.10
C PHE A 82 -3.01 -2.77 -1.10
N CYS A 83 -3.21 -1.48 -0.85
CA CYS A 83 -2.13 -0.52 -0.72
C CYS A 83 -2.29 0.17 0.64
N ASN A 84 -1.34 -0.03 1.54
CA ASN A 84 -1.45 0.40 2.94
C ASN A 84 -2.60 -0.32 3.69
N VAL A 85 -3.34 0.41 4.54
CA VAL A 85 -4.35 -0.15 5.44
C VAL A 85 -5.72 -0.32 4.79
N MET A 86 -5.97 0.38 3.67
CA MET A 86 -7.29 0.36 3.02
C MET A 86 -7.26 -0.33 1.66
N PRO A 87 -8.19 -1.27 1.42
CA PRO A 87 -8.35 -1.86 0.11
C PRO A 87 -8.99 -0.86 -0.86
N THR A 88 -8.52 -0.87 -2.09
CA THR A 88 -9.13 -0.13 -3.20
C THR A 88 -9.83 -1.13 -4.11
N PRO A 89 -11.17 -1.15 -4.16
CA PRO A 89 -11.91 -2.12 -4.96
C PRO A 89 -11.67 -1.89 -6.46
N TRP A 90 -11.73 -2.95 -7.25
CA TRP A 90 -11.52 -2.92 -8.70
C TRP A 90 -12.47 -1.94 -9.41
N SER A 91 -13.70 -1.80 -8.94
CA SER A 91 -14.70 -0.87 -9.49
C SER A 91 -14.30 0.61 -9.47
N LYS A 92 -13.34 0.99 -8.64
CA LYS A 92 -12.83 2.37 -8.55
C LYS A 92 -11.61 2.62 -9.43
N ILE A 93 -11.08 1.60 -10.08
CA ILE A 93 -9.89 1.70 -10.93
C ILE A 93 -10.33 1.84 -12.38
N PHE A 94 -9.95 2.93 -13.02
CA PHE A 94 -10.28 3.20 -14.42
C PHE A 94 -9.36 2.47 -15.39
N TYR A 95 -8.06 2.53 -15.13
CA TYR A 95 -7.05 1.86 -15.92
C TYR A 95 -5.77 1.68 -15.12
N TYR A 96 -4.90 0.84 -15.61
CA TYR A 96 -3.58 0.63 -15.03
C TYR A 96 -2.47 0.88 -16.05
N ASP A 97 -1.31 1.21 -15.54
CA ASP A 97 -0.06 1.31 -16.28
C ASP A 97 1.05 0.53 -15.55
N ILE A 98 1.94 -0.08 -16.32
CA ILE A 98 3.07 -0.83 -15.76
C ILE A 98 4.36 -0.26 -16.35
N GLU A 99 5.16 0.33 -15.47
CA GLU A 99 6.46 0.91 -15.81
C GLU A 99 7.61 0.07 -15.25
N GLU A 100 8.76 0.13 -15.90
CA GLU A 100 9.99 -0.38 -15.31
C GLU A 100 10.46 0.56 -14.18
N TYR A 101 10.54 0.03 -12.96
CA TYR A 101 10.98 0.78 -11.79
C TYR A 101 12.48 0.66 -11.54
N SER A 102 13.03 -0.51 -11.82
CA SER A 102 14.47 -0.82 -11.81
C SER A 102 14.72 -2.08 -12.64
N GLU A 103 15.99 -2.45 -12.85
CA GLU A 103 16.35 -3.65 -13.61
C GLU A 103 15.60 -4.92 -13.18
N LYS A 104 15.28 -5.04 -11.88
CA LYS A 104 14.63 -6.23 -11.29
C LYS A 104 13.20 -5.98 -10.83
N LYS A 105 12.66 -4.79 -11.00
CA LYS A 105 11.35 -4.42 -10.44
C LYS A 105 10.50 -3.63 -11.44
N VAL A 106 9.20 -3.89 -11.41
CA VAL A 106 8.18 -3.15 -12.16
C VAL A 106 7.25 -2.42 -11.20
N ARG A 107 6.78 -1.25 -11.59
CA ARG A 107 5.80 -0.46 -10.86
C ARG A 107 4.46 -0.56 -11.56
N LEU A 108 3.45 -0.98 -10.82
CA LEU A 108 2.06 -0.88 -11.22
C LEU A 108 1.49 0.44 -10.72
N ARG A 109 0.96 1.27 -11.63
CA ARG A 109 0.15 2.44 -11.31
C ARG A 109 -1.31 2.14 -11.62
N ALA A 110 -2.15 2.14 -10.62
CA ALA A 110 -3.59 2.02 -10.79
C ALA A 110 -4.22 3.40 -10.62
N HIS A 111 -4.90 3.87 -11.68
CA HIS A 111 -5.47 5.21 -11.75
C HIS A 111 -6.93 5.19 -11.29
N LEU A 112 -7.22 6.03 -10.31
CA LEU A 112 -8.56 6.30 -9.79
C LEU A 112 -9.00 7.71 -10.22
N ALA A 113 -10.23 8.10 -9.89
CA ALA A 113 -10.79 9.40 -10.28
C ALA A 113 -9.95 10.61 -9.82
N ALA A 114 -9.40 10.56 -8.60
CA ALA A 114 -8.67 11.68 -7.99
C ALA A 114 -7.31 11.27 -7.38
N SER A 115 -6.88 10.05 -7.57
CA SER A 115 -5.62 9.56 -6.95
C SER A 115 -5.05 8.38 -7.72
N GLU A 116 -3.82 8.03 -7.38
CA GLU A 116 -3.14 6.85 -7.92
C GLU A 116 -2.75 5.90 -6.80
N ARG A 117 -2.68 4.61 -7.13
CA ARG A 117 -2.14 3.58 -6.26
C ARG A 117 -0.91 2.97 -6.90
N ASN A 118 0.22 3.07 -6.21
CA ASN A 118 1.50 2.60 -6.70
C ASN A 118 1.93 1.35 -5.92
N LEU A 119 2.18 0.27 -6.64
CA LEU A 119 2.74 -0.96 -6.12
C LEU A 119 3.96 -1.36 -6.93
N VAL A 120 4.96 -1.89 -6.25
CA VAL A 120 6.19 -2.39 -6.88
C VAL A 120 6.23 -3.90 -6.73
N PHE A 121 6.48 -4.60 -7.84
CA PHE A 121 6.59 -6.05 -7.92
C PHE A 121 7.95 -6.46 -8.47
N PRO A 122 8.44 -7.67 -8.17
CA PRO A 122 9.56 -8.26 -8.89
C PRO A 122 9.22 -8.39 -10.39
N LYS A 123 10.20 -8.17 -11.26
CA LYS A 123 10.01 -8.25 -12.73
C LYS A 123 9.50 -9.62 -13.18
N GLU A 124 9.89 -10.67 -12.48
CA GLU A 124 9.44 -12.06 -12.72
C GLU A 124 7.92 -12.23 -12.54
N GLN A 125 7.29 -11.40 -11.73
CA GLN A 125 5.84 -11.44 -11.49
C GLN A 125 5.04 -10.55 -12.44
N LYS A 126 5.66 -9.86 -13.38
CA LYS A 126 4.99 -8.92 -14.31
C LYS A 126 3.83 -9.57 -15.04
N GLU A 127 4.04 -10.73 -15.63
CA GLU A 127 3.00 -11.43 -16.38
C GLU A 127 1.85 -11.91 -15.48
N LEU A 128 2.17 -12.37 -14.29
CA LEU A 128 1.17 -12.79 -13.29
C LEU A 128 0.32 -11.61 -12.83
N VAL A 129 0.93 -10.43 -12.64
CA VAL A 129 0.23 -9.18 -12.34
C VAL A 129 -0.72 -8.81 -13.48
N ILE A 130 -0.24 -8.83 -14.74
CA ILE A 130 -1.05 -8.52 -15.92
C ILE A 130 -2.22 -9.50 -16.07
N ALA A 131 -1.96 -10.79 -15.92
CA ALA A 131 -2.99 -11.83 -16.00
C ALA A 131 -4.06 -11.62 -14.92
N HIS A 132 -3.65 -11.27 -13.70
CA HIS A 132 -4.59 -10.97 -12.63
C HIS A 132 -5.46 -9.74 -12.93
N LEU A 133 -4.86 -8.63 -13.40
CA LEU A 133 -5.58 -7.41 -13.78
C LEU A 133 -6.58 -7.66 -14.90
N LYS A 134 -6.18 -8.40 -15.94
CA LYS A 134 -7.08 -8.83 -17.04
C LYS A 134 -8.24 -9.68 -16.53
N SER A 135 -7.99 -10.61 -15.60
CA SER A 135 -9.05 -11.43 -14.99
C SER A 135 -10.08 -10.61 -14.24
N GLN A 136 -9.68 -9.44 -13.72
CA GLN A 136 -10.56 -8.48 -13.05
C GLN A 136 -11.18 -7.45 -14.02
N LYS A 137 -10.96 -7.58 -15.32
CA LYS A 137 -11.46 -6.70 -16.39
C LYS A 137 -11.03 -5.23 -16.22
N VAL A 138 -9.88 -4.99 -15.61
CA VAL A 138 -9.28 -3.66 -15.53
C VAL A 138 -8.57 -3.36 -16.84
N LEU A 139 -8.83 -2.19 -17.41
CA LEU A 139 -8.24 -1.77 -18.68
C LEU A 139 -6.77 -1.36 -18.52
N SER A 140 -5.93 -1.70 -19.48
CA SER A 140 -4.62 -1.08 -19.60
C SER A 140 -4.74 0.37 -20.09
N LEU A 141 -3.69 1.16 -19.91
CA LEU A 141 -3.65 2.55 -20.41
C LEU A 141 -3.89 2.62 -21.93
N GLU A 142 -3.37 1.65 -22.68
CA GLU A 142 -3.53 1.60 -24.14
C GLU A 142 -4.98 1.30 -24.55
N GLU A 143 -5.59 0.30 -23.91
CA GLU A 143 -7.01 -0.05 -24.12
C GLU A 143 -7.93 1.11 -23.73
N TYR A 144 -7.64 1.80 -22.61
CA TYR A 144 -8.39 2.97 -22.18
C TYR A 144 -8.30 4.12 -23.20
N LYS A 145 -7.10 4.42 -23.73
CA LYS A 145 -6.91 5.42 -24.80
C LYS A 145 -7.66 5.06 -26.06
N ALA A 146 -7.63 3.80 -26.49
CA ALA A 146 -8.34 3.32 -27.66
C ALA A 146 -9.86 3.51 -27.53
N LEU A 147 -10.44 3.12 -26.38
CA LEU A 147 -11.85 3.32 -26.08
C LEU A 147 -12.27 4.79 -26.03
N ARG A 148 -11.42 5.66 -25.49
CA ARG A 148 -11.68 7.10 -25.44
C ARG A 148 -11.70 7.73 -26.83
N ASN A 149 -10.82 7.28 -27.71
CA ASN A 149 -10.74 7.80 -29.07
C ASN A 149 -11.94 7.33 -29.92
N SER A 150 -12.39 6.08 -29.75
CA SER A 150 -13.56 5.56 -30.47
C SER A 150 -14.89 6.25 -30.06
N ARG A 151 -14.97 6.86 -28.89
CA ARG A 151 -16.15 7.62 -28.43
C ARG A 151 -16.18 9.06 -28.92
N LYS A 152 -15.07 9.55 -29.51
CA LYS A 152 -14.96 10.94 -30.01
C LYS A 152 -15.15 11.05 -31.52
N SER A 153 -15.11 9.93 -32.23
CA SER A 153 -15.46 9.80 -33.66
C SER A 153 -16.91 9.40 -33.83
#